data_df61c12e235c4f5933777a99e270ece4
#
_entry.id   df61c12e235c4f5933777a99e270ece4
#
_cell.length_a   1.000
_cell.length_b   1.000
_cell.length_c   1.000
_cell.angle_alpha   90.00
_cell.angle_beta   90.00
_cell.angle_gamma   90.00
#
_symmetry.space_group_name_H-M   'P 1'
#
loop_
_entity.id
_entity.type
_entity.pdbx_description
1 polymer ?
#
loop_
_entity_poly.entity_id
_entity_poly.type
_entity_poly.pdbx_seq_one_letter_code
_entity_poly.pdbx_strand_id
1 'polypeptide(L)'
;MTSIAIYGLGRIGRQLLRSAVRGDLFFPSVVCDVAPAGTLAALLEVDTNYGRWPGVASDDADSISIGGRRIAYVNSRDALPDWKQLGVDLVIDCSGRGVTREAATRHLENGASRVLISGPSKTAADCDAVLLPGINLDDFDPDAHRIISMASCTTNALAAVVSVLLESTGIAHGVFSTVHAYTNTQSLTDQPMASRRDSWAGAENIIPSSSGAAKALGFIWPDLKITGKAYRVPVRTGSIVELNVVPEREISTEGLRDLFRSAAETGPLKGILDVVEGEWTSARIVGDPHSSIVDLPLTQSYNGMLSVAAWYDNEAGFSMRLAETAARLAS
;
A
#
# COMPACT_ATOMS: atom_id res chain seq x y z
N MET A 1 2.41 17.05 19.78
CA MET A 1 2.59 15.93 18.82
C MET A 1 1.22 15.56 18.29
N THR A 2 1.09 15.41 16.99
CA THR A 2 -0.14 15.00 16.32
C THR A 2 -0.56 13.61 16.79
N SER A 3 -1.79 13.47 17.24
CA SER A 3 -2.35 12.21 17.72
C SER A 3 -2.89 11.40 16.54
N ILE A 4 -2.48 10.14 16.41
CA ILE A 4 -2.80 9.26 15.29
C ILE A 4 -3.73 8.13 15.72
N ALA A 5 -4.80 7.90 14.96
CA ALA A 5 -5.63 6.71 15.06
C ALA A 5 -5.51 5.81 13.82
N ILE A 6 -5.60 4.50 14.04
CA ILE A 6 -5.77 3.52 12.96
C ILE A 6 -7.21 3.00 13.01
N TYR A 7 -7.97 3.27 11.94
CA TYR A 7 -9.35 2.83 11.79
C TYR A 7 -9.43 1.62 10.85
N GLY A 8 -9.76 0.46 11.41
CA GLY A 8 -9.75 -0.85 10.74
C GLY A 8 -8.43 -1.61 10.96
N LEU A 9 -8.48 -2.68 11.76
CA LEU A 9 -7.35 -3.59 12.02
C LEU A 9 -7.46 -4.89 11.20
N GLY A 10 -7.84 -4.75 9.93
CA GLY A 10 -7.73 -5.80 8.92
C GLY A 10 -6.26 -6.15 8.61
N ARG A 11 -5.98 -6.77 7.47
CA ARG A 11 -4.60 -7.12 7.07
C ARG A 11 -3.69 -5.88 7.08
N ILE A 12 -4.09 -4.82 6.36
CA ILE A 12 -3.27 -3.60 6.22
C ILE A 12 -3.13 -2.86 7.56
N GLY A 13 -4.22 -2.65 8.31
CA GLY A 13 -4.15 -1.94 9.60
C GLY A 13 -3.23 -2.64 10.62
N ARG A 14 -3.23 -3.98 10.66
CA ARG A 14 -2.31 -4.74 11.53
C ARG A 14 -0.86 -4.66 11.05
N GLN A 15 -0.60 -4.72 9.74
CA GLN A 15 0.76 -4.54 9.21
C GLN A 15 1.25 -3.11 9.37
N LEU A 16 0.40 -2.11 9.16
CA LEU A 16 0.69 -0.72 9.48
C LEU A 16 1.14 -0.54 10.93
N LEU A 17 0.37 -1.10 11.87
CA LEU A 17 0.71 -1.03 13.30
C LEU A 17 2.06 -1.70 13.60
N ARG A 18 2.34 -2.87 12.98
CA ARG A 18 3.64 -3.53 13.08
C ARG A 18 4.78 -2.68 12.51
N SER A 19 4.60 -2.12 11.32
CA SER A 19 5.59 -1.28 10.64
C SER A 19 5.88 0.00 11.41
N ALA A 20 4.85 0.68 11.88
CA ALA A 20 4.97 1.94 12.62
C ALA A 20 5.73 1.75 13.94
N VAL A 21 5.37 0.71 14.72
CA VAL A 21 5.98 0.46 16.03
C VAL A 21 7.40 -0.11 15.91
N ARG A 22 7.64 -1.05 14.98
CA ARG A 22 8.98 -1.63 14.78
C ARG A 22 9.96 -0.67 14.14
N GLY A 23 9.47 0.20 13.26
CA GLY A 23 10.27 1.25 12.62
C GLY A 23 10.45 2.51 13.46
N ASP A 24 9.88 2.55 14.68
CA ASP A 24 9.88 3.73 15.56
C ASP A 24 9.39 5.01 14.88
N LEU A 25 8.41 4.85 13.95
CA LEU A 25 7.85 5.95 13.18
C LEU A 25 6.78 6.71 13.97
N PHE A 26 5.85 5.99 14.56
CA PHE A 26 4.85 6.51 15.50
C PHE A 26 4.23 5.39 16.35
N PHE A 27 3.59 5.78 17.43
CA PHE A 27 2.78 4.88 18.25
C PHE A 27 1.36 5.44 18.29
N PRO A 28 0.33 4.75 17.76
CA PRO A 28 -1.02 5.29 17.70
C PRO A 28 -1.61 5.44 19.10
N SER A 29 -2.39 6.49 19.29
CA SER A 29 -3.14 6.72 20.53
C SER A 29 -4.39 5.86 20.61
N VAL A 30 -5.01 5.61 19.44
CA VAL A 30 -6.28 4.88 19.31
C VAL A 30 -6.21 3.90 18.15
N VAL A 31 -6.78 2.72 18.33
CA VAL A 31 -7.08 1.78 17.26
C VAL A 31 -8.57 1.41 17.31
N CYS A 32 -9.19 1.26 16.14
CA CYS A 32 -10.61 0.98 16.03
C CYS A 32 -10.89 -0.18 15.08
N ASP A 33 -11.85 -1.00 15.41
CA ASP A 33 -12.36 -2.06 14.54
C ASP A 33 -13.78 -2.48 14.99
N VAL A 34 -14.43 -3.32 14.21
CA VAL A 34 -15.72 -3.93 14.54
C VAL A 34 -15.59 -5.25 15.32
N ALA A 35 -14.40 -5.85 15.32
CA ALA A 35 -14.10 -7.09 16.04
C ALA A 35 -13.66 -6.80 17.48
N PRO A 36 -13.82 -7.72 18.44
CA PRO A 36 -13.37 -7.52 19.81
C PRO A 36 -11.85 -7.32 19.94
N ALA A 37 -11.41 -6.49 20.90
CA ALA A 37 -10.00 -6.19 21.16
C ALA A 37 -9.14 -7.46 21.36
N GLY A 38 -9.61 -8.42 22.14
CA GLY A 38 -8.91 -9.69 22.38
C GLY A 38 -8.69 -10.52 21.11
N THR A 39 -9.66 -10.52 20.17
CA THR A 39 -9.51 -11.19 18.87
C THR A 39 -8.41 -10.49 18.03
N LEU A 40 -8.41 -9.17 18.03
CA LEU A 40 -7.43 -8.39 17.28
C LEU A 40 -6.02 -8.52 17.87
N ALA A 41 -5.90 -8.54 19.21
CA ALA A 41 -4.64 -8.77 19.89
C ALA A 41 -4.05 -10.14 19.52
N ALA A 42 -4.87 -11.20 19.51
CA ALA A 42 -4.44 -12.53 19.09
C ALA A 42 -3.95 -12.57 17.63
N LEU A 43 -4.67 -11.86 16.71
CA LEU A 43 -4.27 -11.72 15.30
C LEU A 43 -3.05 -10.81 15.09
N LEU A 44 -2.76 -9.90 16.01
CA LEU A 44 -1.53 -9.11 16.03
C LEU A 44 -0.37 -9.93 16.58
N GLU A 45 -0.59 -10.74 17.63
CA GLU A 45 0.44 -11.60 18.22
C GLU A 45 0.95 -12.63 17.23
N VAL A 46 0.03 -13.29 16.50
CA VAL A 46 0.39 -14.34 15.54
C VAL A 46 -0.24 -14.06 14.18
N ASP A 47 0.59 -13.73 13.20
CA ASP A 47 0.17 -13.54 11.82
C ASP A 47 0.64 -14.70 10.95
N THR A 48 -0.25 -15.24 10.11
CA THR A 48 0.05 -16.38 9.23
C THR A 48 1.18 -16.09 8.25
N ASN A 49 1.31 -14.85 7.76
CA ASN A 49 2.33 -14.47 6.78
C ASN A 49 3.63 -14.03 7.46
N TYR A 50 3.52 -13.27 8.57
CA TYR A 50 4.64 -12.53 9.17
C TYR A 50 5.04 -13.06 10.56
N GLY A 51 4.45 -14.16 10.99
CA GLY A 51 4.85 -14.83 12.23
C GLY A 51 4.48 -14.08 13.51
N ARG A 52 5.19 -14.39 14.58
CA ARG A 52 4.91 -13.89 15.93
C ARG A 52 5.39 -12.45 16.15
N TRP A 53 4.59 -11.71 16.90
CA TRP A 53 4.96 -10.43 17.48
C TRP A 53 4.74 -10.48 19.00
N PRO A 54 5.78 -10.87 19.77
CA PRO A 54 5.65 -11.04 21.21
C PRO A 54 5.37 -9.71 21.92
N GLY A 55 4.70 -9.79 23.06
CA GLY A 55 4.36 -8.62 23.88
C GLY A 55 3.07 -7.91 23.46
N VAL A 56 2.27 -8.50 22.56
CA VAL A 56 0.91 -8.04 22.27
C VAL A 56 -0.05 -8.71 23.25
N ALA A 57 -0.90 -7.93 23.87
CA ALA A 57 -1.95 -8.40 24.78
C ALA A 57 -3.20 -7.52 24.70
N SER A 58 -4.32 -8.03 25.19
CA SER A 58 -5.53 -7.25 25.47
C SER A 58 -6.03 -7.69 26.83
N ASP A 59 -5.82 -6.83 27.82
CA ASP A 59 -6.18 -7.12 29.23
C ASP A 59 -7.64 -6.75 29.52
N ASP A 60 -8.26 -5.92 28.67
CA ASP A 60 -9.65 -5.46 28.78
C ASP A 60 -10.29 -5.29 27.39
N ALA A 61 -11.60 -4.91 27.37
CA ALA A 61 -12.34 -4.69 26.14
C ALA A 61 -11.95 -3.39 25.41
N ASP A 62 -11.29 -2.47 26.08
CA ASP A 62 -11.08 -1.09 25.66
C ASP A 62 -9.59 -0.77 25.39
N SER A 63 -8.72 -1.79 25.31
CA SER A 63 -7.32 -1.57 25.03
C SER A 63 -6.63 -2.76 24.35
N ILE A 64 -5.56 -2.43 23.62
CA ILE A 64 -4.55 -3.38 23.16
C ILE A 64 -3.19 -2.85 23.63
N SER A 65 -2.36 -3.70 24.21
CA SER A 65 -1.01 -3.35 24.64
C SER A 65 0.05 -3.99 23.76
N ILE A 66 1.14 -3.26 23.50
CA ILE A 66 2.28 -3.73 22.74
C ILE A 66 3.55 -3.36 23.51
N GLY A 67 4.32 -4.37 23.94
CA GLY A 67 5.53 -4.14 24.73
C GLY A 67 5.25 -3.38 26.05
N GLY A 68 4.10 -3.60 26.67
CA GLY A 68 3.65 -2.90 27.86
C GLY A 68 3.09 -1.48 27.64
N ARG A 69 3.11 -0.97 26.42
CA ARG A 69 2.48 0.34 26.07
C ARG A 69 1.04 0.09 25.64
N ARG A 70 0.13 0.82 26.28
CA ARG A 70 -1.31 0.71 26.03
C ARG A 70 -1.73 1.61 24.86
N ILE A 71 -2.60 1.08 23.99
CA ILE A 71 -3.32 1.77 22.92
C ILE A 71 -4.80 1.69 23.26
N ALA A 72 -5.52 2.81 23.28
CA ALA A 72 -6.96 2.80 23.44
C ALA A 72 -7.63 2.06 22.27
N TYR A 73 -8.56 1.18 22.58
CA TYR A 73 -9.36 0.47 21.58
C TYR A 73 -10.79 0.98 21.61
N VAL A 74 -11.36 1.25 20.42
CA VAL A 74 -12.75 1.64 20.25
C VAL A 74 -13.45 0.65 19.31
N ASN A 75 -14.50 -0.01 19.79
CA ASN A 75 -15.35 -0.80 18.92
C ASN A 75 -16.22 0.15 18.07
N SER A 76 -16.05 0.12 16.76
CA SER A 76 -16.72 1.02 15.82
C SER A 76 -17.86 0.35 15.03
N ARG A 77 -18.43 -0.75 15.57
CA ARG A 77 -19.52 -1.50 14.91
C ARG A 77 -20.77 -0.66 14.71
N ASP A 78 -21.18 0.08 15.73
CA ASP A 78 -22.46 0.79 15.75
C ASP A 78 -22.34 2.26 15.35
N ALA A 79 -21.18 2.87 15.59
CA ALA A 79 -20.92 4.27 15.29
C ALA A 79 -19.45 4.54 14.96
N LEU A 80 -19.22 5.58 14.17
CA LEU A 80 -17.89 6.14 13.97
C LEU A 80 -17.41 6.82 15.26
N PRO A 81 -16.14 6.64 15.67
CA PRO A 81 -15.63 7.27 16.89
C PRO A 81 -15.67 8.80 16.84
N ASP A 82 -15.92 9.43 17.98
CA ASP A 82 -15.78 10.88 18.17
C ASP A 82 -14.26 11.21 18.33
N TRP A 83 -13.64 11.56 17.22
CA TRP A 83 -12.20 11.87 17.17
C TRP A 83 -11.84 13.08 18.01
N LYS A 84 -12.74 14.06 18.10
CA LYS A 84 -12.53 15.25 18.93
C LYS A 84 -12.44 14.89 20.40
N GLN A 85 -13.36 14.07 20.89
CA GLN A 85 -13.35 13.59 22.28
C GLN A 85 -12.10 12.72 22.57
N LEU A 86 -11.65 11.94 21.59
CA LEU A 86 -10.47 11.08 21.69
C LEU A 86 -9.16 11.85 21.51
N GLY A 87 -9.21 13.14 21.14
CA GLY A 87 -8.03 13.96 20.89
C GLY A 87 -7.21 13.50 19.69
N VAL A 88 -7.87 12.94 18.66
CA VAL A 88 -7.21 12.41 17.45
C VAL A 88 -7.19 13.47 16.34
N ASP A 89 -6.01 13.74 15.82
CA ASP A 89 -5.79 14.69 14.72
C ASP A 89 -5.78 14.00 13.35
N LEU A 90 -5.04 12.89 13.22
CA LEU A 90 -4.89 12.13 11.98
C LEU A 90 -5.54 10.75 12.10
N VAL A 91 -6.50 10.46 11.23
CA VAL A 91 -7.09 9.12 11.08
C VAL A 91 -6.49 8.43 9.88
N ILE A 92 -5.93 7.23 10.07
CA ILE A 92 -5.50 6.35 8.98
C ILE A 92 -6.63 5.33 8.75
N ASP A 93 -7.38 5.51 7.65
CA ASP A 93 -8.49 4.59 7.32
C ASP A 93 -7.97 3.36 6.57
N CYS A 94 -7.89 2.25 7.30
CA CYS A 94 -7.55 0.91 6.80
C CYS A 94 -8.78 -0.02 6.70
N SER A 95 -10.00 0.52 6.81
CA SER A 95 -11.24 -0.28 6.77
C SER A 95 -11.59 -0.80 5.36
N GLY A 96 -10.99 -0.22 4.32
CA GLY A 96 -11.33 -0.46 2.92
C GLY A 96 -12.66 0.18 2.49
N ARG A 97 -13.30 0.96 3.36
CA ARG A 97 -14.58 1.65 3.11
C ARG A 97 -14.41 3.15 2.88
N GLY A 98 -13.31 3.76 3.33
CA GLY A 98 -13.01 5.18 3.27
C GLY A 98 -12.51 5.69 1.92
N VAL A 99 -12.71 4.96 0.82
CA VAL A 99 -12.13 5.28 -0.50
C VAL A 99 -12.92 6.32 -1.32
N THR A 100 -13.98 6.89 -0.76
CA THR A 100 -14.74 7.99 -1.35
C THR A 100 -14.64 9.24 -0.47
N ARG A 101 -14.74 10.42 -1.08
CA ARG A 101 -14.77 11.70 -0.32
C ARG A 101 -15.85 11.72 0.75
N GLU A 102 -17.05 11.26 0.43
CA GLU A 102 -18.16 11.17 1.39
C GLU A 102 -17.77 10.36 2.64
N ALA A 103 -17.21 9.16 2.43
CA ALA A 103 -16.81 8.29 3.53
C ALA A 103 -15.67 8.89 4.36
N ALA A 104 -14.65 9.47 3.72
CA ALA A 104 -13.53 10.13 4.40
C ALA A 104 -13.96 11.40 5.14
N THR A 105 -14.88 12.20 4.57
CA THR A 105 -15.40 13.42 5.20
C THR A 105 -16.07 13.13 6.53
N ARG A 106 -16.69 11.98 6.72
CA ARG A 106 -17.31 11.59 8.00
C ARG A 106 -16.29 11.55 9.15
N HIS A 107 -15.02 11.21 8.89
CA HIS A 107 -13.97 11.30 9.92
C HIS A 107 -13.67 12.75 10.27
N LEU A 108 -13.65 13.66 9.27
CA LEU A 108 -13.43 15.09 9.51
C LEU A 108 -14.59 15.72 10.28
N GLU A 109 -15.84 15.34 9.96
CA GLU A 109 -17.04 15.79 10.66
C GLU A 109 -17.09 15.32 12.12
N ASN A 110 -16.50 14.14 12.41
CA ASN A 110 -16.34 13.63 13.77
C ASN A 110 -15.08 14.16 14.48
N GLY A 111 -14.41 15.16 13.92
CA GLY A 111 -13.40 15.95 14.61
C GLY A 111 -11.95 15.64 14.26
N ALA A 112 -11.66 14.71 13.35
CA ALA A 112 -10.31 14.55 12.83
C ALA A 112 -9.90 15.78 11.99
N SER A 113 -8.64 16.19 12.10
CA SER A 113 -8.10 17.27 11.26
C SER A 113 -7.79 16.77 9.84
N ARG A 114 -7.36 15.50 9.71
CA ARG A 114 -6.90 14.90 8.46
C ARG A 114 -7.22 13.40 8.40
N VAL A 115 -7.38 12.90 7.17
CA VAL A 115 -7.62 11.48 6.88
C VAL A 115 -6.60 11.00 5.85
N LEU A 116 -5.91 9.90 6.17
CA LEU A 116 -5.05 9.16 5.25
C LEU A 116 -5.74 7.85 4.87
N ILE A 117 -6.06 7.69 3.58
CA ILE A 117 -6.78 6.51 3.06
C ILE A 117 -5.79 5.46 2.61
N SER A 118 -5.85 4.25 3.16
CA SER A 118 -5.00 3.10 2.80
C SER A 118 -5.46 2.37 1.53
N GLY A 119 -6.01 3.08 0.57
CA GLY A 119 -6.55 2.49 -0.65
C GLY A 119 -6.71 3.49 -1.78
N PRO A 120 -6.93 3.02 -3.02
CA PRO A 120 -7.09 3.89 -4.17
C PRO A 120 -8.43 4.62 -4.10
N SER A 121 -8.41 5.94 -4.27
CA SER A 121 -9.60 6.75 -4.51
C SER A 121 -10.31 6.29 -5.77
N LYS A 122 -11.65 6.28 -5.77
CA LYS A 122 -12.41 5.89 -6.95
C LYS A 122 -12.28 6.89 -8.09
N THR A 123 -12.20 8.18 -7.74
CA THR A 123 -12.02 9.29 -8.69
C THR A 123 -11.01 10.29 -8.13
N ALA A 124 -10.49 11.20 -8.95
CA ALA A 124 -9.62 12.29 -8.49
C ALA A 124 -10.33 13.21 -7.49
N ALA A 125 -11.65 13.34 -7.57
CA ALA A 125 -12.43 14.16 -6.64
C ALA A 125 -12.63 13.53 -5.25
N ASP A 126 -12.28 12.25 -5.07
CA ASP A 126 -12.47 11.54 -3.80
C ASP A 126 -11.37 11.80 -2.76
N CYS A 127 -10.26 12.42 -3.16
CA CYS A 127 -9.23 12.90 -2.25
C CYS A 127 -8.75 14.29 -2.67
N ASP A 128 -7.99 14.97 -1.80
CA ASP A 128 -7.35 16.24 -2.13
C ASP A 128 -6.02 16.00 -2.85
N ALA A 129 -5.31 14.91 -2.47
CA ALA A 129 -4.06 14.51 -3.09
C ALA A 129 -3.86 12.99 -3.04
N VAL A 130 -3.13 12.47 -4.03
CA VAL A 130 -2.51 11.14 -4.00
C VAL A 130 -1.02 11.37 -3.74
N LEU A 131 -0.54 10.98 -2.55
CA LEU A 131 0.83 11.22 -2.13
C LEU A 131 1.57 9.91 -1.87
N LEU A 132 2.71 9.74 -2.53
CA LEU A 132 3.54 8.54 -2.45
C LEU A 132 4.97 8.92 -2.01
N PRO A 133 5.52 8.29 -0.97
CA PRO A 133 6.92 8.50 -0.55
C PRO A 133 7.91 8.27 -1.70
N GLY A 134 8.90 9.17 -1.79
CA GLY A 134 9.91 9.15 -2.83
C GLY A 134 9.45 9.56 -4.21
N ILE A 135 8.17 9.88 -4.39
CA ILE A 135 7.60 10.32 -5.66
C ILE A 135 7.12 11.77 -5.56
N ASN A 136 6.14 12.04 -4.73
CA ASN A 136 5.51 13.36 -4.62
C ASN A 136 5.02 13.67 -3.19
N LEU A 137 5.54 13.01 -2.17
CA LEU A 137 5.14 13.29 -0.79
C LEU A 137 5.53 14.71 -0.35
N ASP A 138 6.55 15.30 -0.96
CA ASP A 138 6.98 16.67 -0.69
C ASP A 138 6.00 17.73 -1.23
N ASP A 139 5.07 17.35 -2.12
CA ASP A 139 3.97 18.21 -2.57
C ASP A 139 2.85 18.34 -1.52
N PHE A 140 3.02 17.73 -0.34
CA PHE A 140 2.06 17.83 0.74
C PHE A 140 1.87 19.26 1.20
N ASP A 141 0.64 19.77 1.08
CA ASP A 141 0.20 21.07 1.59
C ASP A 141 -0.70 20.87 2.82
N PRO A 142 -0.25 21.23 4.04
CA PRO A 142 -1.02 21.04 5.26
C PRO A 142 -2.32 21.84 5.32
N ASP A 143 -2.42 22.94 4.59
CA ASP A 143 -3.61 23.81 4.58
C ASP A 143 -4.66 23.33 3.55
N ALA A 144 -4.24 22.71 2.45
CA ALA A 144 -5.11 22.26 1.38
C ALA A 144 -5.47 20.76 1.44
N HIS A 145 -4.54 19.93 1.90
CA HIS A 145 -4.69 18.46 1.82
C HIS A 145 -5.21 17.88 3.14
N ARG A 146 -6.53 17.70 3.22
CA ARG A 146 -7.20 17.10 4.38
C ARG A 146 -7.55 15.61 4.17
N ILE A 147 -7.84 15.21 2.94
CA ILE A 147 -8.14 13.82 2.55
C ILE A 147 -7.06 13.37 1.57
N ILE A 148 -6.18 12.46 2.02
CA ILE A 148 -5.03 12.00 1.25
C ILE A 148 -5.18 10.51 0.97
N SER A 149 -4.91 10.10 -0.28
CA SER A 149 -4.88 8.70 -0.68
C SER A 149 -3.45 8.22 -0.90
N MET A 150 -3.15 7.02 -0.40
CA MET A 150 -1.91 6.29 -0.69
C MET A 150 -2.01 5.41 -1.94
N ALA A 151 -3.12 5.49 -2.68
CA ALA A 151 -3.41 4.61 -3.81
C ALA A 151 -3.34 3.11 -3.41
N SER A 152 -2.78 2.25 -4.25
CA SER A 152 -2.68 0.80 -3.98
C SER A 152 -1.23 0.34 -3.88
N CYS A 153 -1.01 -0.88 -3.35
CA CYS A 153 0.30 -1.53 -3.35
C CYS A 153 0.89 -1.65 -4.75
N THR A 154 0.09 -2.01 -5.75
CA THR A 154 0.52 -2.07 -7.16
C THR A 154 0.87 -0.69 -7.69
N THR A 155 0.13 0.36 -7.31
CA THR A 155 0.46 1.74 -7.69
C THR A 155 1.80 2.17 -7.11
N ASN A 156 2.06 1.88 -5.84
CA ASN A 156 3.35 2.19 -5.19
C ASN A 156 4.52 1.45 -5.87
N ALA A 157 4.35 0.17 -6.20
CA ALA A 157 5.36 -0.61 -6.90
C ALA A 157 5.64 -0.04 -8.31
N LEU A 158 4.59 0.25 -9.07
CA LEU A 158 4.73 0.83 -10.41
C LEU A 158 5.29 2.25 -10.38
N ALA A 159 4.88 3.09 -9.43
CA ALA A 159 5.31 4.48 -9.36
C ALA A 159 6.83 4.60 -9.21
N ALA A 160 7.46 3.75 -8.42
CA ALA A 160 8.91 3.71 -8.27
C ALA A 160 9.62 3.36 -9.59
N VAL A 161 9.11 2.37 -10.34
CA VAL A 161 9.66 2.00 -11.66
C VAL A 161 9.40 3.10 -12.69
N VAL A 162 8.18 3.62 -12.74
CA VAL A 162 7.75 4.66 -13.70
C VAL A 162 8.54 5.94 -13.53
N SER A 163 8.79 6.39 -12.28
CA SER A 163 9.56 7.62 -12.03
C SER A 163 11.00 7.52 -12.59
N VAL A 164 11.68 6.39 -12.37
CA VAL A 164 13.04 6.16 -12.94
C VAL A 164 13.00 6.21 -14.46
N LEU A 165 12.02 5.58 -15.10
CA LEU A 165 11.90 5.56 -16.55
C LEU A 165 11.53 6.94 -17.13
N LEU A 166 10.61 7.68 -16.49
CA LEU A 166 10.24 9.04 -16.93
C LEU A 166 11.42 10.00 -16.90
N GLU A 167 12.22 9.97 -15.84
CA GLU A 167 13.41 10.84 -15.70
C GLU A 167 14.51 10.47 -16.70
N SER A 168 14.71 9.16 -16.95
CA SER A 168 15.82 8.68 -17.77
C SER A 168 15.49 8.55 -19.25
N THR A 169 14.52 7.73 -19.62
CA THR A 169 14.20 7.38 -21.01
C THR A 169 12.97 8.08 -21.56
N GLY A 170 12.09 8.60 -20.70
CA GLY A 170 10.73 8.93 -21.06
C GLY A 170 9.90 7.68 -21.31
N ILE A 171 8.57 7.85 -21.37
CA ILE A 171 7.60 6.78 -21.66
C ILE A 171 6.60 7.31 -22.70
N ALA A 172 6.67 6.82 -23.92
CA ALA A 172 5.68 7.17 -24.94
C ALA A 172 4.32 6.53 -24.66
N HIS A 173 4.31 5.24 -24.32
CA HIS A 173 3.14 4.48 -23.87
C HIS A 173 3.56 3.11 -23.34
N GLY A 174 2.65 2.42 -22.62
CA GLY A 174 2.96 1.11 -22.10
C GLY A 174 1.77 0.33 -21.58
N VAL A 175 2.04 -0.93 -21.24
CA VAL A 175 1.08 -1.81 -20.57
C VAL A 175 1.77 -2.52 -19.42
N PHE A 176 1.00 -2.78 -18.34
CA PHE A 176 1.49 -3.63 -17.27
C PHE A 176 0.56 -4.81 -16.99
N SER A 177 1.15 -5.84 -16.45
CA SER A 177 0.42 -6.96 -15.84
C SER A 177 0.96 -7.20 -14.43
N THR A 178 0.10 -7.36 -13.45
CA THR A 178 0.55 -7.83 -12.13
C THR A 178 0.01 -9.22 -11.84
N VAL A 179 0.94 -10.13 -11.50
CA VAL A 179 0.62 -11.43 -10.91
C VAL A 179 0.59 -11.21 -9.40
N HIS A 180 -0.62 -11.18 -8.85
CA HIS A 180 -0.88 -10.66 -7.52
C HIS A 180 -1.40 -11.75 -6.59
N ALA A 181 -0.90 -11.79 -5.36
CA ALA A 181 -1.44 -12.62 -4.31
C ALA A 181 -2.97 -12.41 -4.17
N TYR A 182 -3.71 -13.44 -3.79
CA TYR A 182 -5.13 -13.26 -3.45
C TYR A 182 -5.30 -12.36 -2.24
N THR A 183 -6.44 -11.70 -2.15
CA THR A 183 -6.79 -10.80 -1.04
C THR A 183 -8.18 -11.12 -0.52
N ASN A 184 -8.66 -10.37 0.48
CA ASN A 184 -10.02 -10.55 1.01
C ASN A 184 -11.15 -10.36 -0.03
N THR A 185 -10.84 -9.89 -1.24
CA THR A 185 -11.81 -9.80 -2.34
C THR A 185 -12.02 -11.12 -3.06
N GLN A 186 -11.12 -12.08 -2.90
CA GLN A 186 -11.28 -13.43 -3.39
C GLN A 186 -11.89 -14.33 -2.32
N SER A 187 -12.84 -15.16 -2.68
CA SER A 187 -13.46 -16.15 -1.79
C SER A 187 -12.55 -17.36 -1.57
N LEU A 188 -12.71 -18.04 -0.43
CA LEU A 188 -12.06 -19.34 -0.19
C LEU A 188 -12.73 -20.48 -0.96
N THR A 189 -14.04 -20.39 -1.17
CA THR A 189 -14.84 -21.39 -1.91
C THR A 189 -15.65 -20.70 -2.99
N ASP A 190 -16.11 -21.45 -3.96
CA ASP A 190 -17.02 -20.93 -4.99
C ASP A 190 -18.30 -20.39 -4.35
N GLN A 191 -18.60 -19.12 -4.58
CA GLN A 191 -19.82 -18.47 -4.09
C GLN A 191 -20.18 -17.26 -4.94
N PRO A 192 -21.46 -16.87 -5.03
CA PRO A 192 -21.88 -15.70 -5.77
C PRO A 192 -21.23 -14.41 -5.20
N MET A 193 -20.50 -13.68 -6.06
CA MET A 193 -19.88 -12.40 -5.78
C MET A 193 -20.35 -11.34 -6.77
N ALA A 194 -20.16 -10.04 -6.47
CA ALA A 194 -20.50 -8.95 -7.37
C ALA A 194 -19.77 -9.03 -8.72
N SER A 195 -18.49 -9.41 -8.69
CA SER A 195 -17.75 -9.77 -9.90
C SER A 195 -17.89 -11.25 -10.17
N ARG A 196 -18.31 -11.60 -11.39
CA ARG A 196 -18.45 -13.00 -11.79
C ARG A 196 -17.13 -13.78 -11.71
N ARG A 197 -15.98 -13.14 -11.96
CA ARG A 197 -14.68 -13.78 -11.87
C ARG A 197 -14.26 -14.03 -10.42
N ASP A 198 -14.60 -13.13 -9.50
CA ASP A 198 -14.28 -13.27 -8.07
C ASP A 198 -15.18 -14.32 -7.37
N SER A 199 -16.17 -14.90 -8.09
CA SER A 199 -17.03 -15.95 -7.56
C SER A 199 -16.33 -17.32 -7.41
N TRP A 200 -15.14 -17.47 -7.97
CA TRP A 200 -14.36 -18.71 -7.92
C TRP A 200 -13.33 -18.67 -6.79
N ALA A 201 -13.04 -19.84 -6.21
CA ALA A 201 -12.10 -20.00 -5.10
C ALA A 201 -10.71 -19.43 -5.43
N GLY A 202 -10.27 -18.40 -4.69
CA GLY A 202 -9.04 -17.67 -4.97
C GLY A 202 -7.76 -18.47 -4.76
N ALA A 203 -7.80 -19.47 -3.87
CA ALA A 203 -6.67 -20.35 -3.59
C ALA A 203 -6.50 -21.52 -4.59
N GLU A 204 -7.42 -21.64 -5.55
CA GLU A 204 -7.46 -22.77 -6.52
C GLU A 204 -7.46 -22.29 -7.98
N ASN A 205 -7.55 -20.97 -8.21
CA ASN A 205 -7.74 -20.42 -9.55
C ASN A 205 -6.80 -19.25 -9.85
N ILE A 206 -6.46 -19.07 -11.14
CA ILE A 206 -5.94 -17.82 -11.67
C ILE A 206 -7.13 -16.93 -12.03
N ILE A 207 -7.31 -15.82 -11.34
CA ILE A 207 -8.47 -14.94 -11.51
C ILE A 207 -8.03 -13.63 -12.18
N PRO A 208 -8.36 -13.40 -13.47
CA PRO A 208 -8.12 -12.11 -14.12
C PRO A 208 -9.01 -11.03 -13.48
N SER A 209 -8.40 -9.88 -13.16
CA SER A 209 -9.07 -8.78 -12.48
C SER A 209 -8.64 -7.45 -13.11
N SER A 210 -9.47 -6.43 -12.99
CA SER A 210 -9.08 -5.07 -13.32
C SER A 210 -8.05 -4.55 -12.30
N SER A 211 -7.22 -3.60 -12.70
CA SER A 211 -6.32 -2.87 -11.82
C SER A 211 -6.61 -1.37 -11.88
N GLY A 212 -6.80 -0.75 -10.72
CA GLY A 212 -6.93 0.70 -10.60
C GLY A 212 -5.58 1.43 -10.63
N ALA A 213 -4.45 0.72 -10.73
CA ALA A 213 -3.12 1.33 -10.61
C ALA A 213 -2.83 2.32 -11.74
N ALA A 214 -3.20 2.02 -13.00
CA ALA A 214 -3.03 2.96 -14.11
C ALA A 214 -3.76 4.28 -13.88
N LYS A 215 -4.99 4.20 -13.37
CA LYS A 215 -5.79 5.39 -13.05
C LYS A 215 -5.14 6.22 -11.93
N ALA A 216 -4.66 5.56 -10.89
CA ALA A 216 -3.99 6.24 -9.77
C ALA A 216 -2.67 6.89 -10.21
N LEU A 217 -1.89 6.25 -11.08
CA LEU A 217 -0.70 6.86 -11.69
C LEU A 217 -1.06 8.10 -12.52
N GLY A 218 -2.20 8.09 -13.22
CA GLY A 218 -2.73 9.24 -13.96
C GLY A 218 -3.13 10.43 -13.09
N PHE A 219 -3.33 10.25 -11.77
CA PHE A 219 -3.53 11.37 -10.84
C PHE A 219 -2.20 12.07 -10.50
N ILE A 220 -1.08 11.35 -10.57
CA ILE A 220 0.27 11.87 -10.33
C ILE A 220 0.87 12.41 -11.64
N TRP A 221 0.73 11.65 -12.72
CA TRP A 221 1.24 11.97 -14.05
C TRP A 221 0.09 11.95 -15.08
N PRO A 222 -0.62 13.06 -15.29
CA PRO A 222 -1.82 13.13 -16.15
C PRO A 222 -1.57 12.71 -17.61
N ASP A 223 -0.37 12.96 -18.13
CA ASP A 223 0.01 12.64 -19.50
C ASP A 223 0.53 11.22 -19.71
N LEU A 224 0.66 10.44 -18.62
CA LEU A 224 1.17 9.08 -18.65
C LEU A 224 0.19 8.13 -19.36
N LYS A 225 0.64 7.54 -20.47
CA LYS A 225 -0.15 6.63 -21.31
C LYS A 225 0.13 5.17 -20.96
N ILE A 226 -0.29 4.75 -19.77
CA ILE A 226 -0.14 3.36 -19.31
C ILE A 226 -1.52 2.78 -18.98
N THR A 227 -1.73 1.51 -19.32
CA THR A 227 -2.89 0.71 -18.92
C THR A 227 -2.45 -0.67 -18.46
N GLY A 228 -3.32 -1.40 -17.77
CA GLY A 228 -2.94 -2.75 -17.33
C GLY A 228 -4.04 -3.50 -16.61
N LYS A 229 -3.67 -4.70 -16.15
CA LYS A 229 -4.57 -5.66 -15.51
C LYS A 229 -3.84 -6.44 -14.42
N ALA A 230 -4.63 -7.14 -13.61
CA ALA A 230 -4.14 -8.01 -12.56
C ALA A 230 -4.57 -9.47 -12.80
N TYR A 231 -3.75 -10.40 -12.36
CA TYR A 231 -4.08 -11.81 -12.24
C TYR A 231 -3.90 -12.21 -10.78
N ARG A 232 -4.99 -12.57 -10.10
CA ARG A 232 -4.91 -13.15 -8.75
C ARG A 232 -4.49 -14.60 -8.85
N VAL A 233 -3.53 -15.00 -8.03
CA VAL A 233 -2.96 -16.35 -8.03
C VAL A 233 -3.00 -16.97 -6.64
N PRO A 234 -2.92 -18.31 -6.51
CA PRO A 234 -2.93 -19.03 -5.23
C PRO A 234 -1.67 -18.79 -4.38
N VAL A 235 -1.35 -17.54 -4.09
CA VAL A 235 -0.24 -17.13 -3.23
C VAL A 235 -0.78 -16.18 -2.18
N ARG A 236 -0.45 -16.40 -0.92
CA ARG A 236 -1.02 -15.66 0.22
C ARG A 236 -0.47 -14.23 0.38
N THR A 237 0.77 -13.98 -0.03
CA THR A 237 1.42 -12.66 -0.14
C THR A 237 2.64 -12.75 -1.04
N GLY A 238 3.12 -11.61 -1.52
CA GLY A 238 4.20 -11.53 -2.50
C GLY A 238 3.67 -11.53 -3.93
N SER A 239 3.86 -10.42 -4.61
CA SER A 239 3.34 -10.15 -5.95
C SER A 239 4.48 -9.68 -6.86
N ILE A 240 4.29 -9.78 -8.17
CA ILE A 240 5.20 -9.23 -9.17
C ILE A 240 4.40 -8.40 -10.17
N VAL A 241 4.94 -7.27 -10.57
CA VAL A 241 4.43 -6.48 -11.69
C VAL A 241 5.43 -6.50 -12.83
N GLU A 242 4.96 -6.69 -14.03
CA GLU A 242 5.70 -6.55 -15.25
C GLU A 242 5.18 -5.34 -16.03
N LEU A 243 6.07 -4.36 -16.25
CA LEU A 243 5.79 -3.14 -17.00
C LEU A 243 6.53 -3.21 -18.34
N ASN A 244 5.77 -3.14 -19.41
CA ASN A 244 6.29 -3.10 -20.77
C ASN A 244 5.98 -1.73 -21.38
N VAL A 245 7.01 -0.96 -21.77
CA VAL A 245 6.87 0.39 -22.31
C VAL A 245 7.68 0.61 -23.57
N VAL A 246 7.20 1.50 -24.42
CA VAL A 246 7.98 2.10 -25.49
C VAL A 246 8.62 3.36 -24.92
N PRO A 247 9.97 3.42 -24.82
CA PRO A 247 10.65 4.62 -24.33
C PRO A 247 10.70 5.70 -25.42
N GLU A 248 10.88 6.95 -25.01
CA GLU A 248 11.15 8.05 -25.95
C GLU A 248 12.62 8.13 -26.37
N ARG A 249 13.53 7.62 -25.52
CA ARG A 249 14.96 7.50 -25.76
C ARG A 249 15.41 6.06 -25.57
N GLU A 250 16.14 5.54 -26.55
CA GLU A 250 16.68 4.19 -26.48
C GLU A 250 17.73 4.04 -25.38
N ILE A 251 17.77 2.87 -24.78
CA ILE A 251 18.75 2.47 -23.78
C ILE A 251 19.07 0.99 -23.94
N SER A 252 20.31 0.61 -23.67
CA SER A 252 20.70 -0.80 -23.63
C SER A 252 20.14 -1.51 -22.40
N THR A 253 20.08 -2.84 -22.43
CA THR A 253 19.67 -3.64 -21.27
C THR A 253 20.53 -3.35 -20.04
N GLU A 254 21.84 -3.26 -20.18
CA GLU A 254 22.73 -2.98 -19.04
C GLU A 254 22.57 -1.54 -18.55
N GLY A 255 22.45 -0.57 -19.44
CA GLY A 255 22.17 0.81 -19.05
C GLY A 255 20.84 0.92 -18.27
N LEU A 256 19.81 0.17 -18.68
CA LEU A 256 18.53 0.12 -17.97
C LEU A 256 18.70 -0.46 -16.54
N ARG A 257 19.47 -1.54 -16.39
CA ARG A 257 19.77 -2.15 -15.09
C ARG A 257 20.57 -1.21 -14.19
N ASP A 258 21.54 -0.49 -14.73
CA ASP A 258 22.35 0.48 -13.99
C ASP A 258 21.52 1.65 -13.47
N LEU A 259 20.51 2.10 -14.22
CA LEU A 259 19.56 3.11 -13.73
C LEU A 259 18.85 2.64 -12.45
N PHE A 260 18.37 1.41 -12.42
CA PHE A 260 17.70 0.87 -11.23
C PHE A 260 18.66 0.61 -10.06
N ARG A 261 19.89 0.15 -10.31
CA ARG A 261 20.93 0.05 -9.26
C ARG A 261 21.18 1.42 -8.62
N SER A 262 21.39 2.43 -9.45
CA SER A 262 21.61 3.80 -8.96
C SER A 262 20.44 4.35 -8.18
N ALA A 263 19.20 4.13 -8.65
CA ALA A 263 18.00 4.60 -7.97
C ALA A 263 17.75 3.91 -6.62
N ALA A 264 18.17 2.65 -6.48
CA ALA A 264 18.09 1.91 -5.19
C ALA A 264 19.10 2.44 -4.17
N GLU A 265 20.27 2.87 -4.60
CA GLU A 265 21.36 3.30 -3.71
C GLU A 265 21.26 4.77 -3.30
N THR A 266 20.72 5.62 -4.18
CA THR A 266 20.76 7.07 -4.04
C THR A 266 19.44 7.75 -4.39
N GLY A 267 19.26 9.00 -3.94
CA GLY A 267 18.11 9.82 -4.29
C GLY A 267 16.83 9.48 -3.51
N PRO A 268 15.67 9.96 -4.01
CA PRO A 268 14.40 9.89 -3.28
C PRO A 268 13.83 8.46 -3.15
N LEU A 269 14.27 7.52 -4.00
CA LEU A 269 13.80 6.14 -3.98
C LEU A 269 14.63 5.22 -3.08
N LYS A 270 15.71 5.70 -2.47
CA LYS A 270 16.50 4.90 -1.53
C LYS A 270 15.64 4.40 -0.37
N GLY A 271 15.64 3.08 -0.14
CA GLY A 271 14.78 2.42 0.86
C GLY A 271 13.32 2.25 0.44
N ILE A 272 12.95 2.69 -0.77
CA ILE A 272 11.63 2.52 -1.37
C ILE A 272 11.69 1.56 -2.57
N LEU A 273 12.71 1.71 -3.38
CA LEU A 273 13.05 0.79 -4.46
C LEU A 273 14.35 0.04 -4.08
N ASP A 274 14.38 -1.24 -4.39
CA ASP A 274 15.56 -2.09 -4.31
C ASP A 274 15.74 -2.86 -5.63
N VAL A 275 16.84 -3.57 -5.79
CA VAL A 275 17.13 -4.42 -6.93
C VAL A 275 17.59 -5.80 -6.49
N VAL A 276 17.33 -6.81 -7.33
CA VAL A 276 17.84 -8.15 -7.14
C VAL A 276 18.60 -8.65 -8.36
N GLU A 277 19.79 -9.23 -8.10
CA GLU A 277 20.68 -9.79 -9.12
C GLU A 277 20.49 -11.31 -9.31
N GLY A 278 19.82 -11.96 -8.36
CA GLY A 278 19.65 -13.40 -8.34
C GLY A 278 18.25 -13.85 -8.76
N GLU A 279 18.08 -15.17 -8.87
CA GLU A 279 16.80 -15.79 -9.20
C GLU A 279 15.88 -15.84 -7.96
N TRP A 280 14.91 -14.93 -7.90
CA TRP A 280 13.97 -14.83 -6.78
C TRP A 280 12.60 -15.42 -7.12
N THR A 281 11.87 -15.73 -6.07
CA THR A 281 10.45 -16.10 -6.12
C THR A 281 9.69 -15.32 -5.05
N SER A 282 8.37 -15.29 -5.13
CA SER A 282 7.52 -14.54 -4.19
C SER A 282 7.75 -14.87 -2.71
N ALA A 283 8.28 -16.07 -2.38
CA ALA A 283 8.57 -16.43 -1.00
C ALA A 283 9.73 -15.60 -0.39
N ARG A 284 10.65 -15.08 -1.22
CA ARG A 284 11.82 -14.32 -0.74
C ARG A 284 11.51 -12.88 -0.35
N ILE A 285 10.40 -12.34 -0.86
CA ILE A 285 10.01 -10.94 -0.60
C ILE A 285 9.00 -10.80 0.54
N VAL A 286 8.61 -11.91 1.19
CA VAL A 286 7.65 -11.85 2.31
C VAL A 286 8.27 -11.09 3.48
N GLY A 287 7.62 -9.98 3.85
CA GLY A 287 8.08 -9.09 4.91
C GLY A 287 9.05 -8.00 4.45
N ASP A 288 9.39 -7.94 3.17
CA ASP A 288 10.26 -6.90 2.63
C ASP A 288 9.53 -5.55 2.62
N PRO A 289 10.15 -4.48 3.16
CA PRO A 289 9.51 -3.18 3.30
C PRO A 289 9.55 -2.31 2.02
N HIS A 290 10.30 -2.71 0.99
CA HIS A 290 10.37 -1.91 -0.24
C HIS A 290 9.06 -1.93 -1.01
N SER A 291 8.73 -0.83 -1.65
CA SER A 291 7.56 -0.73 -2.52
C SER A 291 7.75 -1.50 -3.82
N SER A 292 9.00 -1.61 -4.27
CA SER A 292 9.37 -2.21 -5.54
C SER A 292 10.78 -2.78 -5.45
N ILE A 293 10.95 -4.04 -5.86
CA ILE A 293 12.25 -4.72 -5.91
C ILE A 293 12.44 -5.18 -7.35
N VAL A 294 13.22 -4.42 -8.12
CA VAL A 294 13.40 -4.69 -9.56
C VAL A 294 14.24 -5.94 -9.75
N ASP A 295 13.70 -6.91 -10.48
CA ASP A 295 14.39 -8.14 -10.87
C ASP A 295 15.25 -7.86 -12.09
N LEU A 296 16.55 -7.61 -11.87
CA LEU A 296 17.46 -7.24 -12.93
C LEU A 296 17.66 -8.36 -13.99
N PRO A 297 17.76 -9.64 -13.63
CA PRO A 297 17.75 -10.73 -14.61
C PRO A 297 16.56 -10.74 -15.56
N LEU A 298 15.37 -10.36 -15.09
CA LEU A 298 14.14 -10.27 -15.89
C LEU A 298 13.97 -8.92 -16.59
N THR A 299 14.81 -7.92 -16.27
CA THR A 299 14.73 -6.57 -16.84
C THR A 299 15.57 -6.47 -18.10
N GLN A 300 14.94 -6.03 -19.20
CA GLN A 300 15.57 -6.00 -20.51
C GLN A 300 15.06 -4.87 -21.42
N SER A 301 15.92 -4.46 -22.34
CA SER A 301 15.58 -3.64 -23.52
C SER A 301 15.65 -4.51 -24.75
N TYR A 302 14.59 -4.54 -25.55
CA TYR A 302 14.51 -5.36 -26.75
C TYR A 302 13.72 -4.66 -27.85
N ASN A 303 14.35 -4.41 -29.00
CA ASN A 303 13.72 -3.84 -30.21
C ASN A 303 12.83 -2.62 -29.94
N GLY A 304 13.36 -1.62 -29.17
CA GLY A 304 12.63 -0.40 -28.87
C GLY A 304 11.56 -0.54 -27.79
N MET A 305 11.54 -1.62 -27.05
CA MET A 305 10.66 -1.86 -25.91
C MET A 305 11.49 -2.15 -24.67
N LEU A 306 11.08 -1.59 -23.54
CA LEU A 306 11.62 -1.93 -22.22
C LEU A 306 10.63 -2.83 -21.50
N SER A 307 11.13 -3.93 -20.93
CA SER A 307 10.39 -4.80 -20.03
C SER A 307 11.06 -4.76 -18.66
N VAL A 308 10.31 -4.36 -17.63
CA VAL A 308 10.79 -4.26 -16.25
C VAL A 308 9.89 -5.10 -15.36
N ALA A 309 10.48 -6.09 -14.70
CA ALA A 309 9.80 -6.90 -13.69
C ALA A 309 10.19 -6.42 -12.30
N ALA A 310 9.20 -6.25 -11.42
CA ALA A 310 9.45 -5.80 -10.05
C ALA A 310 8.58 -6.56 -9.05
N TRP A 311 9.22 -7.11 -8.03
CA TRP A 311 8.58 -7.78 -6.90
C TRP A 311 8.10 -6.75 -5.87
N TYR A 312 7.04 -7.09 -5.14
CA TYR A 312 6.58 -6.32 -3.99
C TYR A 312 5.78 -7.17 -3.01
N ASP A 313 6.03 -7.01 -1.72
CA ASP A 313 5.10 -7.53 -0.73
C ASP A 313 3.91 -6.57 -0.64
N ASN A 314 2.76 -7.02 -1.15
CA ASN A 314 1.55 -6.21 -1.26
C ASN A 314 0.95 -5.77 0.08
N GLU A 315 1.40 -6.34 1.20
CA GLU A 315 1.02 -5.94 2.55
C GLU A 315 2.16 -5.19 3.26
N ALA A 316 3.37 -5.78 3.38
CA ALA A 316 4.48 -5.20 4.13
C ALA A 316 5.02 -3.92 3.49
N GLY A 317 5.35 -3.92 2.20
CA GLY A 317 5.86 -2.74 1.49
C GLY A 317 4.86 -1.60 1.51
N PHE A 318 3.58 -1.87 1.21
CA PHE A 318 2.54 -0.87 1.26
C PHE A 318 2.32 -0.30 2.67
N SER A 319 2.33 -1.15 3.70
CA SER A 319 2.14 -0.73 5.08
C SER A 319 3.31 0.11 5.61
N MET A 320 4.54 -0.15 5.16
CA MET A 320 5.69 0.69 5.47
C MET A 320 5.51 2.09 4.88
N ARG A 321 5.16 2.20 3.59
CA ARG A 321 4.89 3.52 2.96
C ARG A 321 3.77 4.26 3.66
N LEU A 322 2.72 3.55 4.07
CA LEU A 322 1.61 4.14 4.82
C LEU A 322 2.07 4.69 6.18
N ALA A 323 2.97 3.96 6.87
CA ALA A 323 3.52 4.40 8.15
C ALA A 323 4.43 5.64 8.00
N GLU A 324 5.29 5.65 7.00
CA GLU A 324 6.17 6.81 6.70
C GLU A 324 5.35 8.05 6.33
N THR A 325 4.34 7.88 5.47
CA THR A 325 3.43 8.97 5.11
C THR A 325 2.71 9.51 6.34
N ALA A 326 2.14 8.63 7.18
CA ALA A 326 1.46 9.06 8.40
C ALA A 326 2.40 9.83 9.35
N ALA A 327 3.63 9.38 9.53
CA ALA A 327 4.64 10.08 10.32
C ALA A 327 4.96 11.47 9.74
N ARG A 328 5.11 11.59 8.43
CA ARG A 328 5.35 12.87 7.73
C ARG A 328 4.16 13.84 7.82
N LEU A 329 2.92 13.32 7.75
CA LEU A 329 1.71 14.13 7.90
C LEU A 329 1.48 14.60 9.36
N ALA A 330 2.09 13.94 10.32
CA ALA A 330 1.98 14.23 11.74
C ALA A 330 3.10 15.13 12.28
N SER A 331 4.16 15.32 11.52
CA SER A 331 5.27 16.23 11.83
C SER A 331 4.93 17.67 11.47
#